data_470e9d5870beb4e1f9eae1362a1f5982
#
_entry.id   470e9d5870beb4e1f9eae1362a1f5982
#
_cell.length_a   1.000
_cell.length_b   1.000
_cell.length_c   1.000
_cell.angle_alpha   90.00
_cell.angle_beta   90.00
_cell.angle_gamma   90.00
#
_symmetry.space_group_name_H-M   'P 1'
#
loop_
_entity.id
_entity.type
_entity.pdbx_description
1 polymer ?
#
loop_
_entity_poly.entity_id
_entity_poly.type
_entity_poly.pdbx_seq_one_letter_code
_entity_poly.pdbx_strand_id
1 'polypeptide(L)'
;MLNRVVVLGRLVKDPELRKTNSDMSFATFSLAVDNTIKEADGTRGTLFIDCRIFGSQAESLVKFTKKGSKVAVDGSINQRNFIRQNGEKGKSIEIYADSVTFLDPKPEADEEVKEPNPDDLPDDDLPFNGEEAQPQKKSTPKKARTTKVRPLHR
;
A
#
# COMPACT_ATOMS: atom_id res chain seq x y z
N MET A 1 5.16 34.11 -6.85
CA MET A 1 4.46 33.01 -7.55
C MET A 1 4.65 31.75 -6.74
N LEU A 2 3.61 30.92 -6.58
CA LEU A 2 3.66 29.65 -5.84
C LEU A 2 3.36 28.51 -6.83
N ASN A 3 4.20 27.46 -6.82
CA ASN A 3 3.97 26.22 -7.57
C ASN A 3 4.27 25.05 -6.62
N ARG A 4 3.22 24.58 -5.95
CA ARG A 4 3.29 23.48 -4.98
C ARG A 4 2.11 22.56 -5.16
N VAL A 5 2.36 21.26 -5.09
CA VAL A 5 1.35 20.23 -5.20
C VAL A 5 1.64 19.12 -4.19
N VAL A 6 0.59 18.66 -3.53
CA VAL A 6 0.65 17.48 -2.65
C VAL A 6 -0.34 16.46 -3.17
N VAL A 7 0.14 15.26 -3.45
CA VAL A 7 -0.68 14.17 -4.02
C VAL A 7 -0.47 12.91 -3.22
N LEU A 8 -1.58 12.26 -2.89
CA LEU A 8 -1.60 10.94 -2.25
C LEU A 8 -2.17 9.93 -3.23
N GLY A 9 -1.43 8.85 -3.49
CA GLY A 9 -1.85 7.82 -4.45
C GLY A 9 -1.14 6.50 -4.29
N ARG A 10 -1.43 5.58 -5.19
CA ARG A 10 -0.77 4.27 -5.25
C ARG A 10 0.11 4.18 -6.50
N LEU A 11 1.25 3.52 -6.38
CA LEU A 11 2.13 3.25 -7.52
C LEU A 11 1.43 2.33 -8.53
N VAL A 12 1.37 2.76 -9.78
CA VAL A 12 0.78 1.99 -10.90
C VAL A 12 1.68 0.84 -11.31
N LYS A 13 2.99 1.05 -11.23
CA LYS A 13 4.06 0.10 -11.54
C LYS A 13 5.23 0.29 -10.59
N ASP A 14 6.18 -0.63 -10.61
CA ASP A 14 7.42 -0.46 -9.85
C ASP A 14 8.15 0.79 -10.32
N PRO A 15 8.73 1.59 -9.39
CA PRO A 15 9.48 2.79 -9.76
C PRO A 15 10.79 2.40 -10.45
N GLU A 16 11.14 3.15 -11.49
CA GLU A 16 12.34 2.92 -12.30
C GLU A 16 13.46 3.89 -11.88
N LEU A 17 14.54 3.34 -11.34
CA LEU A 17 15.76 4.12 -11.05
C LEU A 17 16.58 4.30 -12.33
N ARG A 18 17.01 5.51 -12.57
CA ARG A 18 17.88 5.90 -13.68
C ARG A 18 18.94 6.87 -13.21
N LYS A 19 19.99 7.05 -14.02
CA LYS A 19 21.00 8.07 -13.80
C LYS A 19 20.98 9.12 -14.92
N THR A 20 21.24 10.36 -14.56
CA THR A 20 21.46 11.44 -15.53
C THR A 20 22.87 11.36 -16.08
N ASN A 21 23.16 12.12 -17.14
CA ASN A 21 24.53 12.23 -17.69
C ASN A 21 25.54 12.79 -16.67
N SER A 22 25.07 13.48 -15.64
CA SER A 22 25.88 13.98 -14.52
C SER A 22 25.92 13.01 -13.32
N ASP A 23 25.60 11.71 -13.53
CA ASP A 23 25.59 10.64 -12.53
C ASP A 23 24.63 10.85 -11.35
N MET A 24 23.70 11.78 -11.46
CA MET A 24 22.66 11.98 -10.45
C MET A 24 21.57 10.90 -10.59
N SER A 25 21.28 10.19 -9.50
CA SER A 25 20.17 9.24 -9.45
C SER A 25 18.83 9.95 -9.52
N PHE A 26 17.90 9.43 -10.32
CA PHE A 26 16.50 9.86 -10.32
C PHE A 26 15.58 8.65 -10.54
N ALA A 27 14.40 8.72 -9.98
CA ALA A 27 13.38 7.71 -10.22
C ALA A 27 12.15 8.31 -10.92
N THR A 28 11.59 7.54 -11.85
CA THR A 28 10.31 7.85 -12.50
C THR A 28 9.26 6.85 -12.06
N PHE A 29 8.09 7.35 -11.74
CA PHE A 29 6.97 6.54 -11.29
C PHE A 29 5.65 7.22 -11.63
N SER A 30 4.56 6.44 -11.71
CA SER A 30 3.22 6.95 -11.97
C SER A 30 2.31 6.61 -10.80
N LEU A 31 1.51 7.56 -10.37
CA LEU A 31 0.54 7.42 -9.28
C LEU A 31 -0.87 7.30 -9.84
N ALA A 32 -1.62 6.35 -9.31
CA ALA A 32 -3.07 6.30 -9.43
C ALA A 32 -3.68 7.05 -8.24
N VAL A 33 -4.43 8.09 -8.53
CA VAL A 33 -5.08 8.98 -7.56
C VAL A 33 -6.57 8.99 -7.81
N ASP A 34 -7.35 8.80 -6.77
CA ASP A 34 -8.81 8.87 -6.90
C ASP A 34 -9.26 10.30 -7.20
N ASN A 35 -10.07 10.45 -8.22
CA ASN A 35 -10.67 11.75 -8.53
C ASN A 35 -11.66 12.15 -7.43
N THR A 36 -11.53 13.37 -6.94
CA THR A 36 -12.46 13.92 -5.93
C THR A 36 -13.84 14.16 -6.50
N ILE A 37 -13.92 14.48 -7.80
CA ILE A 37 -15.15 14.78 -8.51
C ILE A 37 -15.74 13.46 -9.03
N LYS A 38 -17.03 13.22 -8.72
CA LYS A 38 -17.77 12.10 -9.27
C LYS A 38 -18.20 12.42 -10.70
N GLU A 39 -18.16 11.42 -11.55
CA GLU A 39 -18.73 11.48 -12.89
C GLU A 39 -20.27 11.46 -12.83
N ALA A 40 -20.92 11.73 -13.95
CA ALA A 40 -22.38 11.80 -14.03
C ALA A 40 -23.09 10.48 -13.65
N ASP A 41 -22.41 9.36 -13.77
CA ASP A 41 -22.87 8.03 -13.38
C ASP A 41 -22.65 7.71 -11.88
N GLY A 42 -22.09 8.65 -11.11
CA GLY A 42 -21.79 8.50 -9.69
C GLY A 42 -20.47 7.79 -9.38
N THR A 43 -19.76 7.30 -10.39
CA THR A 43 -18.43 6.69 -10.22
C THR A 43 -17.35 7.74 -9.99
N ARG A 44 -16.22 7.33 -9.41
CA ARG A 44 -15.03 8.17 -9.29
C ARG A 44 -14.00 7.68 -10.29
N GLY A 45 -13.60 8.54 -11.19
CA GLY A 45 -12.48 8.26 -12.09
C GLY A 45 -11.16 8.19 -11.34
N THR A 46 -10.17 7.56 -11.96
CA THR A 46 -8.80 7.53 -11.45
C THR A 46 -7.92 8.42 -12.31
N LEU A 47 -7.17 9.31 -11.68
CA LEU A 47 -6.17 10.13 -12.34
C LEU A 47 -4.82 9.39 -12.31
N PHE A 48 -4.15 9.36 -13.45
CA PHE A 48 -2.78 8.85 -13.56
C PHE A 48 -1.82 10.03 -13.70
N ILE A 49 -0.92 10.17 -12.74
CA ILE A 49 -0.01 11.30 -12.65
C ILE A 49 1.42 10.78 -12.69
N ASP A 50 2.20 11.27 -13.65
CA ASP A 50 3.61 10.95 -13.76
C ASP A 50 4.42 11.83 -12.82
N CYS A 51 5.32 11.20 -12.07
CA CYS A 51 6.16 11.83 -11.07
C CYS A 51 7.62 11.50 -11.32
N ARG A 52 8.49 12.42 -10.91
CA ARG A 52 9.93 12.25 -10.93
C ARG A 52 10.54 12.76 -9.64
N ILE A 53 11.47 12.00 -9.08
CA ILE A 53 12.21 12.36 -7.87
C ILE A 53 13.70 12.17 -8.10
N PHE A 54 14.53 13.00 -7.47
CA PHE A 54 15.98 13.01 -7.64
C PHE A 54 16.71 12.68 -6.33
N GLY A 55 17.98 12.27 -6.47
CA GLY A 55 18.90 12.06 -5.35
C GLY A 55 18.59 10.81 -4.51
N SER A 56 18.97 10.86 -3.26
CA SER A 56 18.86 9.73 -2.33
C SER A 56 17.42 9.24 -2.09
N GLN A 57 16.45 10.13 -2.22
CA GLN A 57 15.03 9.76 -2.11
C GLN A 57 14.56 8.89 -3.29
N ALA A 58 15.18 9.04 -4.48
CA ALA A 58 14.91 8.17 -5.61
C ALA A 58 15.33 6.72 -5.32
N GLU A 59 16.49 6.55 -4.71
CA GLU A 59 17.00 5.23 -4.31
C GLU A 59 16.14 4.62 -3.20
N SER A 60 15.75 5.42 -2.23
CA SER A 60 14.85 5.00 -1.15
C SER A 60 13.49 4.58 -1.69
N LEU A 61 12.91 5.33 -2.63
CA LEU A 61 11.63 5.00 -3.25
C LEU A 61 11.71 3.61 -3.91
N VAL A 62 12.72 3.37 -4.74
CA VAL A 62 12.88 2.08 -5.44
C VAL A 62 13.12 0.92 -4.47
N LYS A 63 13.87 1.17 -3.39
CA LYS A 63 14.19 0.15 -2.39
C LYS A 63 12.98 -0.26 -1.54
N PHE A 64 12.14 0.70 -1.16
CA PHE A 64 11.09 0.48 -0.16
C PHE A 64 9.67 0.39 -0.73
N THR A 65 9.49 0.64 -2.03
CA THR A 65 8.16 0.60 -2.65
C THR A 65 8.11 -0.30 -3.88
N LYS A 66 6.91 -0.77 -4.17
CA LYS A 66 6.58 -1.61 -5.33
C LYS A 66 5.22 -1.20 -5.89
N LYS A 67 4.82 -1.78 -7.01
CA LYS A 67 3.48 -1.60 -7.58
C LYS A 67 2.41 -1.77 -6.49
N GLY A 68 1.49 -0.82 -6.41
CA GLY A 68 0.40 -0.79 -5.43
C GLY A 68 0.74 -0.09 -4.11
N SER A 69 2.03 0.17 -3.81
CA SER A 69 2.43 0.91 -2.61
C SER A 69 1.81 2.29 -2.57
N LYS A 70 1.34 2.67 -1.37
CA LYS A 70 0.71 3.96 -1.10
C LYS A 70 1.75 4.98 -0.65
N VAL A 71 1.82 6.09 -1.35
CA VAL A 71 2.77 7.16 -1.08
C VAL A 71 2.12 8.53 -1.14
N ALA A 72 2.63 9.46 -0.36
CA ALA A 72 2.34 10.88 -0.48
C ALA A 72 3.54 11.57 -1.12
N VAL A 73 3.28 12.35 -2.16
CA VAL A 73 4.26 13.10 -2.92
C VAL A 73 4.01 14.58 -2.70
N ASP A 74 5.04 15.29 -2.30
CA ASP A 74 5.06 16.74 -2.20
C ASP A 74 6.10 17.27 -3.19
N GLY A 75 5.72 18.28 -4.00
CA GLY A 75 6.60 18.80 -5.04
C GLY A 75 5.97 19.94 -5.83
N SER A 76 6.43 20.09 -7.06
CA SER A 76 5.98 21.13 -8.00
C SER A 76 5.54 20.53 -9.33
N ILE A 77 4.61 21.21 -9.99
CA ILE A 77 4.16 20.84 -11.34
C ILE A 77 5.18 21.35 -12.35
N ASN A 78 5.60 20.47 -13.25
CA ASN A 78 6.45 20.83 -14.36
C ASN A 78 5.83 20.39 -15.68
N GLN A 79 6.06 21.17 -16.74
CA GLN A 79 5.63 20.87 -18.10
C GLN A 79 6.82 20.39 -18.92
N ARG A 80 6.72 19.18 -19.45
CA ARG A 80 7.67 18.63 -20.39
C ARG A 80 7.13 18.71 -21.81
N ASN A 81 7.95 19.23 -22.71
CA ASN A 81 7.66 19.20 -24.15
C ASN A 81 8.32 17.97 -24.76
N PHE A 82 7.62 17.27 -25.62
CA PHE A 82 8.14 16.12 -26.36
C PHE A 82 7.65 16.16 -27.81
N ILE A 83 8.35 15.48 -28.68
CA ILE A 83 7.97 15.32 -30.08
C ILE A 83 7.41 13.91 -30.24
N ARG A 84 6.20 13.82 -30.75
CA ARG A 84 5.56 12.54 -31.09
C ARG A 84 6.21 11.94 -32.32
N GLN A 85 6.02 10.63 -32.56
CA GLN A 85 6.55 9.94 -33.74
C GLN A 85 6.07 10.54 -35.07
N ASN A 86 4.90 11.17 -35.07
CA ASN A 86 4.36 11.91 -36.23
C ASN A 86 4.93 13.33 -36.42
N GLY A 87 5.94 13.73 -35.62
CA GLY A 87 6.56 15.06 -35.70
C GLY A 87 5.82 16.17 -34.93
N GLU A 88 4.65 15.89 -34.38
CA GLU A 88 3.89 16.88 -33.61
C GLU A 88 4.49 17.14 -32.23
N LYS A 89 4.48 18.39 -31.80
CA LYS A 89 4.89 18.79 -30.45
C LYS A 89 3.78 18.44 -29.45
N GLY A 90 4.08 17.58 -28.49
CA GLY A 90 3.23 17.27 -27.35
C GLY A 90 3.71 17.95 -26.08
N LYS A 91 2.80 18.13 -25.14
CA LYS A 91 3.09 18.62 -23.78
C LYS A 91 2.59 17.58 -22.80
N SER A 92 3.41 17.23 -21.81
CA SER A 92 3.06 16.39 -20.69
C SER A 92 3.27 17.14 -19.39
N ILE A 93 2.39 16.94 -18.44
CA ILE A 93 2.51 17.50 -17.09
C ILE A 93 3.09 16.37 -16.21
N GLU A 94 4.19 16.68 -15.54
CA GLU A 94 4.87 15.80 -14.59
C GLU A 94 4.99 16.52 -13.25
N ILE A 95 4.93 15.77 -12.15
CA ILE A 95 5.26 16.31 -10.82
C ILE A 95 6.73 16.05 -10.55
N TYR A 96 7.47 17.11 -10.25
CA TYR A 96 8.81 17.00 -9.70
C TYR A 96 8.69 16.96 -8.18
N ALA A 97 8.93 15.78 -7.63
CA ALA A 97 8.82 15.54 -6.21
C ALA A 97 10.05 16.07 -5.47
N ASP A 98 9.81 16.89 -4.46
CA ASP A 98 10.81 17.34 -3.51
C ASP A 98 10.92 16.32 -2.36
N SER A 99 9.80 15.70 -2.00
CA SER A 99 9.72 14.70 -0.93
C SER A 99 8.68 13.62 -1.23
N VAL A 100 8.98 12.40 -0.83
CA VAL A 100 8.05 11.25 -0.87
C VAL A 100 7.97 10.62 0.51
N THR A 101 6.75 10.50 1.02
CA THR A 101 6.45 9.82 2.30
C THR A 101 5.79 8.48 2.02
N PHE A 102 6.35 7.42 2.56
CA PHE A 102 5.79 6.07 2.46
C PHE A 102 4.69 5.89 3.49
N LEU A 103 3.50 5.43 3.06
CA LEU A 103 2.31 5.30 3.90
C LEU A 103 1.91 3.85 4.15
N ASP A 104 2.50 2.92 3.42
CA ASP A 104 2.35 1.52 3.76
C ASP A 104 3.22 1.20 4.98
N PRO A 105 2.75 0.35 5.90
CA PRO A 105 3.59 -0.15 6.96
C PRO A 105 4.83 -0.80 6.33
N LYS A 106 5.99 -0.56 6.96
CA LYS A 106 7.23 -1.27 6.58
C LYS A 106 6.87 -2.76 6.53
N PRO A 107 7.16 -3.48 5.41
CA PRO A 107 7.07 -4.93 5.46
C PRO A 107 7.94 -5.34 6.64
N GLU A 108 7.33 -5.98 7.63
CA GLU A 108 8.08 -6.67 8.65
C GLU A 108 8.98 -7.60 7.86
N ALA A 109 10.27 -7.27 7.82
CA ALA A 109 11.27 -8.25 7.43
C ALA A 109 10.94 -9.46 8.29
N ASP A 110 10.75 -10.61 7.64
CA ASP A 110 10.61 -11.89 8.33
C ASP A 110 11.62 -11.88 9.48
N GLU A 111 11.19 -11.41 10.65
CA GLU A 111 11.80 -11.80 11.88
C GLU A 111 11.46 -13.29 11.92
N GLU A 112 12.45 -14.12 11.52
CA GLU A 112 12.48 -15.50 11.93
C GLU A 112 11.98 -15.49 13.37
N VAL A 113 10.76 -16.00 13.56
CA VAL A 113 10.28 -16.38 14.86
C VAL A 113 11.31 -17.41 15.32
N LYS A 114 12.34 -16.95 16.02
CA LYS A 114 13.19 -17.81 16.80
C LYS A 114 12.21 -18.46 17.76
N GLU A 115 11.86 -19.71 17.47
CA GLU A 115 11.20 -20.57 18.42
C GLU A 115 11.99 -20.43 19.73
N PRO A 116 11.34 -20.08 20.84
CA PRO A 116 12.04 -19.99 22.12
C PRO A 116 12.68 -21.37 22.37
N ASN A 117 13.99 -21.36 22.51
CA ASN A 117 14.75 -22.53 22.86
C ASN A 117 14.15 -23.12 24.14
N PRO A 118 13.76 -24.40 24.21
CA PRO A 118 13.15 -24.98 25.40
C PRO A 118 14.05 -24.94 26.65
N ASP A 119 15.32 -24.55 26.50
CA ASP A 119 16.30 -24.45 27.59
C ASP A 119 16.35 -23.05 28.27
N ASP A 120 15.55 -22.07 27.79
CA ASP A 120 15.52 -20.70 28.36
C ASP A 120 14.26 -20.45 29.25
N LEU A 121 13.68 -21.48 29.83
CA LEU A 121 12.66 -21.32 30.86
C LEU A 121 13.34 -21.01 32.19
N PRO A 122 13.09 -19.85 32.81
CA PRO A 122 13.52 -19.63 34.19
C PRO A 122 12.79 -20.61 35.09
N ASP A 123 13.54 -21.36 35.88
CA ASP A 123 13.04 -22.16 37.00
C ASP A 123 12.41 -21.21 38.04
N ASP A 124 11.14 -20.91 37.88
CA ASP A 124 10.36 -20.27 38.94
C ASP A 124 9.54 -21.34 39.66
N ASP A 125 10.02 -21.63 40.86
CA ASP A 125 9.34 -22.34 41.91
C ASP A 125 7.94 -21.76 42.13
N LEU A 126 6.90 -22.44 41.63
CA LEU A 126 5.52 -22.21 42.03
C LEU A 126 5.12 -23.31 43.03
N PRO A 127 4.76 -22.98 44.26
CA PRO A 127 4.25 -23.96 45.19
C PRO A 127 2.88 -24.48 44.72
N PHE A 128 2.84 -25.76 44.49
CA PHE A 128 1.66 -26.54 44.19
C PHE A 128 0.77 -26.61 45.42
N ASN A 129 -0.35 -25.92 45.41
CA ASN A 129 -1.47 -26.19 46.33
C ASN A 129 -2.58 -26.85 45.54
N GLY A 130 -2.68 -28.14 45.78
CA GLY A 130 -3.72 -28.98 45.25
C GLY A 130 -5.08 -28.65 45.89
N GLU A 131 -6.08 -28.57 45.05
CA GLU A 131 -7.43 -28.91 45.47
C GLU A 131 -8.18 -29.55 44.29
N GLU A 132 -8.61 -30.77 44.54
CA GLU A 132 -9.36 -31.60 43.64
C GLU A 132 -10.77 -31.04 43.40
N ALA A 133 -11.21 -31.02 42.17
CA ALA A 133 -12.64 -31.13 41.89
C ALA A 133 -12.86 -31.85 40.54
N GLN A 134 -13.61 -32.93 40.64
CA GLN A 134 -13.92 -33.95 39.67
C GLN A 134 -14.84 -33.46 38.52
N PRO A 135 -15.00 -34.30 37.48
CA PRO A 135 -15.60 -33.89 36.20
C PRO A 135 -17.13 -34.09 36.20
N GLN A 136 -17.85 -33.16 35.61
CA GLN A 136 -19.24 -33.41 35.23
C GLN A 136 -19.41 -33.45 33.71
N LYS A 137 -19.75 -34.67 33.25
CA LYS A 137 -20.36 -34.99 31.96
C LYS A 137 -21.78 -34.45 31.86
N LYS A 138 -22.18 -34.24 30.61
CA LYS A 138 -23.53 -34.21 29.99
C LYS A 138 -23.83 -32.85 29.36
N SER A 139 -24.40 -32.74 28.20
CA SER A 139 -25.03 -33.64 27.23
C SER A 139 -25.41 -32.78 26.01
N THR A 140 -25.23 -33.30 24.83
CA THR A 140 -25.94 -32.87 23.61
C THR A 140 -27.45 -33.07 23.77
N PRO A 141 -28.32 -32.26 23.10
CA PRO A 141 -28.94 -32.84 21.93
C PRO A 141 -29.28 -31.91 20.78
N LYS A 142 -29.07 -32.45 19.57
CA LYS A 142 -29.93 -32.45 18.39
C LYS A 142 -31.24 -31.64 18.44
N LYS A 143 -31.50 -30.78 17.43
CA LYS A 143 -32.55 -31.09 16.43
C LYS A 143 -32.65 -30.01 15.34
N ALA A 144 -32.65 -30.49 14.14
CA ALA A 144 -33.06 -29.85 12.92
C ALA A 144 -34.52 -29.34 12.99
N ARG A 145 -34.79 -28.21 12.30
CA ARG A 145 -36.13 -27.99 11.75
C ARG A 145 -36.09 -27.22 10.46
N THR A 146 -36.23 -27.95 9.41
CA THR A 146 -36.66 -27.54 8.08
C THR A 146 -37.98 -26.78 8.16
N THR A 147 -38.06 -25.63 7.55
CA THR A 147 -39.34 -25.04 7.14
C THR A 147 -39.24 -24.54 5.71
N LYS A 148 -39.88 -25.31 4.89
CA LYS A 148 -40.25 -25.14 3.49
C LYS A 148 -41.40 -24.12 3.43
N VAL A 149 -41.27 -23.04 2.69
CA VAL A 149 -42.41 -22.21 2.29
C VAL A 149 -42.40 -21.99 0.80
N ARG A 150 -43.53 -22.26 0.21
CA ARG A 150 -43.98 -22.35 -1.17
C ARG A 150 -44.05 -20.97 -1.85
N PRO A 151 -44.03 -20.93 -3.19
CA PRO A 151 -44.26 -19.71 -3.96
C PRO A 151 -45.76 -19.42 -4.08
N LEU A 152 -46.12 -18.16 -4.13
CA LEU A 152 -47.46 -17.72 -4.54
C LEU A 152 -47.35 -16.80 -5.75
N HIS A 153 -48.04 -17.26 -6.79
CA HIS A 153 -48.42 -16.50 -7.98
C HIS A 153 -49.35 -15.31 -7.64
N ARG A 154 -49.08 -14.16 -8.20
CA ARG A 154 -49.96 -13.43 -9.11
C ARG A 154 -49.28 -12.16 -9.55
#